data_271cb1cdbdf7a84ae0826ec84e289a92
#
_entry.id   271cb1cdbdf7a84ae0826ec84e289a92
#
_cell.length_a   1.000
_cell.length_b   1.000
_cell.length_c   1.000
_cell.angle_alpha   90.00
_cell.angle_beta   90.00
_cell.angle_gamma   90.00
#
_symmetry.space_group_name_H-M   'P 1'
#
loop_
_entity.id
_entity.type
_entity.pdbx_description
1 polymer ?
#
loop_
_entity_poly.entity_id
_entity_poly.type
_entity_poly.pdbx_seq_one_letter_code
_entity_poly.pdbx_strand_id
1 'polypeptide(L)'
;RRTDFPRLQSCRHDALIILGNGPSLRDNLDHDMAVLNSHDTLAVNFAATTPEFKSLRPRYYVLADPHFFNNTEDANVSRLIESLSAVDWELILFVPARSARKVRRIISNPNIRIAGFNMLAAEGFLWLSQQLMQRHMGMPRPRNVLIPSLMIGIWLGYSRIVVLGADHSWLKTLSVDDNNK
;
A
#
# COMPACT_ATOMS: atom_id res chain seq x y z
N ARG A 1 -2.04 -14.40 -13.47
CA ARG A 1 -3.51 -14.18 -13.51
C ARG A 1 -3.74 -12.70 -13.30
N ARG A 2 -4.36 -12.04 -14.26
CA ARG A 2 -4.63 -10.58 -14.21
C ARG A 2 -5.60 -10.29 -13.07
N THR A 3 -5.29 -9.31 -12.22
CA THR A 3 -6.21 -8.86 -11.18
C THR A 3 -7.35 -8.10 -11.85
N ASP A 4 -8.56 -8.50 -11.53
CA ASP A 4 -9.78 -7.83 -12.00
C ASP A 4 -10.11 -6.71 -11.00
N PHE A 5 -9.48 -5.56 -11.19
CA PHE A 5 -9.71 -4.38 -10.34
C PHE A 5 -11.19 -3.94 -10.33
N PRO A 6 -11.93 -3.96 -11.45
CA PRO A 6 -13.36 -3.66 -11.44
C PRO A 6 -14.18 -4.53 -10.49
N ARG A 7 -13.83 -5.80 -10.32
CA ARG A 7 -14.49 -6.68 -9.33
C ARG A 7 -14.08 -6.41 -7.88
N LEU A 8 -13.02 -5.63 -7.66
CA LEU A 8 -12.61 -5.14 -6.35
C LEU A 8 -13.26 -3.78 -6.04
N GLN A 9 -13.87 -3.16 -7.05
CA GLN A 9 -14.63 -1.92 -6.94
C GLN A 9 -15.94 -2.17 -6.19
N SER A 10 -15.88 -2.12 -4.91
CA SER A 10 -17.01 -1.73 -4.08
C SER A 10 -16.57 -0.47 -3.34
N CYS A 11 -16.34 0.61 -4.12
CA CYS A 11 -16.08 1.93 -3.55
C CYS A 11 -17.27 2.30 -2.69
N ARG A 12 -17.10 2.31 -1.38
CA ARG A 12 -18.13 2.81 -0.45
C ARG A 12 -18.16 4.33 -0.46
N HIS A 13 -17.03 4.96 -0.88
CA HIS A 13 -16.82 6.40 -0.84
C HIS A 13 -16.14 6.89 -2.12
N ASP A 14 -16.36 8.16 -2.48
CA ASP A 14 -15.75 8.78 -3.66
C ASP A 14 -14.26 9.08 -3.48
N ALA A 15 -13.78 9.12 -2.25
CA ALA A 15 -12.41 9.44 -1.90
C ALA A 15 -11.70 8.27 -1.24
N LEU A 16 -10.42 8.09 -1.59
CA LEU A 16 -9.47 7.19 -0.96
C LEU A 16 -8.42 8.00 -0.19
N ILE A 17 -8.17 7.67 1.06
CA ILE A 17 -7.08 8.24 1.84
C ILE A 17 -5.94 7.22 1.92
N ILE A 18 -4.79 7.54 1.34
CA ILE A 18 -3.56 6.74 1.42
C ILE A 18 -2.77 7.22 2.63
N LEU A 19 -2.47 6.28 3.53
CA LEU A 19 -1.72 6.51 4.75
C LEU A 19 -0.25 6.13 4.51
N GLY A 20 0.61 7.13 4.33
CA GLY A 20 2.06 6.95 4.20
C GLY A 20 2.72 6.61 5.55
N ASN A 21 4.05 6.64 5.59
CA ASN A 21 4.82 6.34 6.80
C ASN A 21 5.55 7.57 7.36
N GLY A 22 5.23 8.75 6.86
CA GLY A 22 5.87 9.99 7.30
C GLY A 22 5.38 10.45 8.67
N PRO A 23 6.19 11.20 9.42
CA PRO A 23 5.87 11.62 10.78
C PRO A 23 4.62 12.50 10.90
N SER A 24 4.28 13.28 9.86
CA SER A 24 3.05 14.09 9.86
C SER A 24 1.76 13.27 9.91
N LEU A 25 1.81 11.96 9.58
CA LEU A 25 0.65 11.10 9.70
C LEU A 25 0.15 11.02 11.15
N ARG A 26 1.04 11.07 12.13
CA ARG A 26 0.66 10.98 13.55
C ARG A 26 -0.30 12.11 13.93
N ASP A 27 -0.02 13.34 13.50
CA ASP A 27 -0.88 14.48 13.80
C ASP A 27 -2.30 14.30 13.24
N ASN A 28 -2.41 13.73 12.02
CA ASN A 28 -3.70 13.40 11.42
C ASN A 28 -4.42 12.26 12.16
N LEU A 29 -3.69 11.23 12.63
CA LEU A 29 -4.27 10.13 13.40
C LEU A 29 -4.80 10.63 14.76
N ASP A 30 -4.11 11.56 15.39
CA ASP A 30 -4.49 12.09 16.69
C ASP A 30 -5.71 13.03 16.60
N HIS A 31 -5.88 13.78 15.51
CA HIS A 31 -6.90 14.81 15.39
C HIS A 31 -8.06 14.48 14.44
N ASP A 32 -7.82 13.68 13.41
CA ASP A 32 -8.75 13.48 12.29
C ASP A 32 -9.29 12.03 12.19
N MET A 33 -9.19 11.23 13.25
CA MET A 33 -9.60 9.82 13.23
C MET A 33 -11.05 9.62 12.75
N ALA A 34 -11.97 10.52 13.13
CA ALA A 34 -13.37 10.45 12.69
C ALA A 34 -13.50 10.64 11.17
N VAL A 35 -12.71 11.54 10.59
CA VAL A 35 -12.67 11.79 9.14
C VAL A 35 -12.06 10.57 8.43
N LEU A 36 -10.99 10.01 8.96
CA LEU A 36 -10.33 8.83 8.39
C LEU A 36 -11.29 7.63 8.37
N ASN A 37 -12.02 7.40 9.44
CA ASN A 37 -12.99 6.32 9.55
C ASN A 37 -14.25 6.52 8.67
N SER A 38 -14.52 7.74 8.22
CA SER A 38 -15.62 8.03 7.31
C SER A 38 -15.27 7.84 5.83
N HIS A 39 -14.02 7.47 5.51
CA HIS A 39 -13.53 7.25 4.16
C HIS A 39 -12.90 5.88 3.99
N ASP A 40 -12.77 5.44 2.74
CA ASP A 40 -11.94 4.27 2.45
C ASP A 40 -10.46 4.63 2.67
N THR A 41 -9.75 3.83 3.45
CA THR A 41 -8.33 4.04 3.73
C THR A 41 -7.47 2.91 3.15
N LEU A 42 -6.25 3.27 2.74
CA LEU A 42 -5.23 2.38 2.24
C LEU A 42 -3.96 2.55 3.09
N ALA A 43 -3.58 1.50 3.79
CA ALA A 43 -2.37 1.47 4.61
C ALA A 43 -1.21 0.78 3.88
N VAL A 44 0.03 1.05 4.30
CA VAL A 44 1.23 0.55 3.62
C VAL A 44 2.29 0.06 4.60
N ASN A 45 3.20 -0.79 4.12
CA ASN A 45 4.41 -1.26 4.81
C ASN A 45 4.12 -1.84 6.22
N PHE A 46 4.67 -1.26 7.28
CA PHE A 46 4.52 -1.73 8.66
C PHE A 46 3.32 -1.13 9.41
N ALA A 47 2.40 -0.46 8.74
CA ALA A 47 1.25 0.17 9.40
C ALA A 47 0.42 -0.80 10.26
N ALA A 48 0.36 -2.10 9.90
CA ALA A 48 -0.39 -3.10 10.68
C ALA A 48 0.24 -3.39 12.05
N THR A 49 1.49 -2.97 12.29
CA THR A 49 2.15 -3.13 13.60
C THR A 49 1.91 -1.97 14.55
N THR A 50 1.20 -0.93 14.11
CA THR A 50 0.87 0.26 14.92
C THR A 50 -0.43 0.07 15.69
N PRO A 51 -0.60 0.72 16.87
CA PRO A 51 -1.83 0.62 17.66
C PRO A 51 -3.07 1.11 16.91
N GLU A 52 -2.92 2.14 16.08
CA GLU A 52 -3.99 2.81 15.35
C GLU A 52 -4.60 1.93 14.24
N PHE A 53 -3.86 0.93 13.77
CA PHE A 53 -4.30 0.06 12.68
C PHE A 53 -5.66 -0.62 12.96
N LYS A 54 -5.85 -1.10 14.20
CA LYS A 54 -7.09 -1.75 14.62
C LYS A 54 -8.26 -0.77 14.73
N SER A 55 -7.99 0.48 15.07
CA SER A 55 -9.01 1.53 15.18
C SER A 55 -9.42 2.06 13.81
N LEU A 56 -8.46 2.16 12.89
CA LEU A 56 -8.68 2.61 11.50
C LEU A 56 -9.37 1.57 10.64
N ARG A 57 -9.11 0.28 10.88
CA ARG A 57 -9.65 -0.84 10.08
C ARG A 57 -9.56 -0.58 8.57
N PRO A 58 -8.37 -0.32 8.01
CA PRO A 58 -8.22 0.09 6.62
C PRO A 58 -8.81 -0.97 5.69
N ARG A 59 -9.49 -0.50 4.64
CA ARG A 59 -10.07 -1.37 3.63
C ARG A 59 -9.03 -1.99 2.72
N TYR A 60 -7.95 -1.26 2.46
CA TYR A 60 -6.88 -1.64 1.56
C TYR A 60 -5.53 -1.62 2.26
N TYR A 61 -4.67 -2.52 1.81
CA TYR A 61 -3.29 -2.59 2.28
C TYR A 61 -2.34 -2.88 1.13
N VAL A 62 -1.18 -2.24 1.09
CA VAL A 62 -0.16 -2.46 0.05
C VAL A 62 1.16 -2.86 0.67
N LEU A 63 1.66 -4.02 0.26
CA LEU A 63 3.03 -4.49 0.51
C LEU A 63 3.71 -4.65 -0.84
N ALA A 64 4.58 -3.69 -1.21
CA ALA A 64 5.25 -3.67 -2.50
C ALA A 64 6.64 -4.31 -2.48
N ASP A 65 7.37 -4.20 -1.36
CA ASP A 65 8.74 -4.68 -1.24
C ASP A 65 8.79 -6.21 -1.10
N PRO A 66 9.61 -6.91 -1.91
CA PRO A 66 9.86 -8.34 -1.76
C PRO A 66 10.41 -8.75 -0.39
N HIS A 67 11.04 -7.84 0.36
CA HIS A 67 11.54 -8.06 1.71
C HIS A 67 10.45 -8.67 2.62
N PHE A 68 9.22 -8.15 2.58
CA PHE A 68 8.10 -8.64 3.39
C PHE A 68 7.74 -10.12 3.16
N PHE A 69 8.19 -10.70 2.05
CA PHE A 69 7.84 -12.07 1.70
C PHE A 69 9.05 -13.00 1.70
N ASN A 70 10.26 -12.44 1.61
CA ASN A 70 11.49 -13.23 1.50
C ASN A 70 12.21 -13.39 2.85
N ASN A 71 12.01 -12.45 3.78
CA ASN A 71 12.68 -12.41 5.08
C ASN A 71 11.68 -12.61 6.22
N THR A 72 10.91 -13.69 6.17
CA THR A 72 9.88 -13.99 7.19
C THR A 72 10.46 -14.29 8.58
N GLU A 73 11.77 -14.50 8.69
CA GLU A 73 12.51 -14.68 9.94
C GLU A 73 12.87 -13.34 10.62
N ASP A 74 12.76 -12.22 9.89
CA ASP A 74 12.93 -10.90 10.48
C ASP A 74 11.80 -10.61 11.49
N ALA A 75 12.18 -10.20 12.71
CA ALA A 75 11.23 -9.99 13.81
C ALA A 75 10.13 -8.96 13.48
N ASN A 76 10.44 -7.91 12.70
CA ASN A 76 9.47 -6.90 12.30
C ASN A 76 8.50 -7.47 11.25
N VAL A 77 9.03 -8.25 10.31
CA VAL A 77 8.23 -8.94 9.29
C VAL A 77 7.31 -9.99 9.92
N SER A 78 7.83 -10.79 10.88
CA SER A 78 7.01 -11.75 11.63
C SER A 78 5.86 -11.06 12.36
N ARG A 79 6.14 -9.96 13.06
CA ARG A 79 5.11 -9.16 13.74
C ARG A 79 4.08 -8.59 12.77
N LEU A 80 4.50 -8.13 11.59
CA LEU A 80 3.60 -7.67 10.54
C LEU A 80 2.66 -8.79 10.07
N ILE A 81 3.21 -9.99 9.81
CA ILE A 81 2.44 -11.15 9.38
C ILE A 81 1.43 -11.58 10.46
N GLU A 82 1.84 -11.60 11.73
CA GLU A 82 0.97 -11.89 12.88
C GLU A 82 -0.17 -10.87 12.97
N SER A 83 0.15 -9.56 12.85
CA SER A 83 -0.85 -8.49 12.90
C SER A 83 -1.86 -8.61 11.76
N LEU A 84 -1.43 -8.92 10.55
CA LEU A 84 -2.31 -9.15 9.41
C LEU A 84 -3.13 -10.43 9.60
N SER A 85 -2.54 -11.49 10.14
CA SER A 85 -3.25 -12.74 10.42
C SER A 85 -4.35 -12.58 11.45
N ALA A 86 -4.26 -11.58 12.32
CA ALA A 86 -5.22 -11.26 13.36
C ALA A 86 -6.33 -10.27 12.91
N VAL A 87 -6.36 -9.86 11.63
CA VAL A 87 -7.39 -8.95 11.09
C VAL A 87 -8.76 -9.61 11.14
N ASP A 88 -9.75 -8.92 11.72
CA ASP A 88 -11.14 -9.39 11.92
C ASP A 88 -12.18 -8.63 11.06
N TRP A 89 -11.71 -7.87 10.05
CA TRP A 89 -12.55 -7.15 9.07
C TRP A 89 -12.12 -7.45 7.64
N GLU A 90 -13.00 -7.13 6.69
CA GLU A 90 -12.67 -7.28 5.26
C GLU A 90 -11.53 -6.37 4.85
N LEU A 91 -10.40 -6.95 4.46
CA LEU A 91 -9.19 -6.27 3.98
C LEU A 91 -8.80 -6.79 2.61
N ILE A 92 -8.48 -5.91 1.68
CA ILE A 92 -7.86 -6.28 0.41
C ILE A 92 -6.36 -5.97 0.49
N LEU A 93 -5.55 -7.02 0.52
CA LEU A 93 -4.08 -6.93 0.54
C LEU A 93 -3.54 -6.99 -0.88
N PHE A 94 -3.00 -5.88 -1.35
CA PHE A 94 -2.32 -5.77 -2.63
C PHE A 94 -0.84 -6.11 -2.48
N VAL A 95 -0.38 -7.03 -3.33
CA VAL A 95 1.03 -7.48 -3.37
C VAL A 95 1.49 -7.61 -4.84
N PRO A 96 2.79 -7.56 -5.12
CA PRO A 96 3.29 -7.85 -6.46
C PRO A 96 2.75 -9.20 -6.98
N ALA A 97 2.25 -9.24 -8.20
CA ALA A 97 1.59 -10.43 -8.77
C ALA A 97 2.46 -11.69 -8.67
N ARG A 98 3.79 -11.54 -8.82
CA ARG A 98 4.77 -12.63 -8.65
C ARG A 98 4.81 -13.19 -7.22
N SER A 99 4.51 -12.38 -6.21
CA SER A 99 4.54 -12.77 -4.79
C SER A 99 3.19 -13.29 -4.29
N ALA A 100 2.09 -13.07 -5.00
CA ALA A 100 0.74 -13.35 -4.53
C ALA A 100 0.52 -14.82 -4.12
N ARG A 101 1.14 -15.79 -4.82
CA ARG A 101 1.04 -17.22 -4.46
C ARG A 101 1.74 -17.50 -3.13
N LYS A 102 2.92 -16.92 -2.91
CA LYS A 102 3.70 -17.08 -1.69
C LYS A 102 2.96 -16.45 -0.51
N VAL A 103 2.43 -15.24 -0.69
CA VAL A 103 1.70 -14.50 0.36
C VAL A 103 0.46 -15.27 0.81
N ARG A 104 -0.30 -15.90 -0.10
CA ARG A 104 -1.46 -16.75 0.27
C ARG A 104 -1.09 -17.97 1.12
N ARG A 105 0.16 -18.40 1.12
CA ARG A 105 0.64 -19.48 2.00
C ARG A 105 1.09 -18.98 3.35
N ILE A 106 1.59 -17.73 3.39
CA ILE A 106 2.11 -17.08 4.61
C ILE A 106 0.94 -16.50 5.43
N ILE A 107 -0.01 -15.83 4.76
CA ILE A 107 -1.16 -15.18 5.40
C ILE A 107 -2.41 -15.98 5.02
N SER A 108 -2.88 -16.80 5.96
CA SER A 108 -4.10 -17.59 5.84
C SER A 108 -5.18 -17.00 6.75
N ASN A 109 -5.81 -15.91 6.29
CA ASN A 109 -6.90 -15.25 7.00
C ASN A 109 -8.11 -15.10 6.06
N PRO A 110 -9.30 -15.62 6.40
CA PRO A 110 -10.50 -15.56 5.55
C PRO A 110 -10.99 -14.13 5.29
N ASN A 111 -10.68 -13.19 6.19
CA ASN A 111 -11.03 -11.78 6.04
C ASN A 111 -10.10 -11.03 5.08
N ILE A 112 -8.95 -11.63 4.71
CA ILE A 112 -7.98 -10.99 3.83
C ILE A 112 -8.08 -11.54 2.41
N ARG A 113 -8.50 -10.70 1.48
CA ARG A 113 -8.46 -10.99 0.05
C ARG A 113 -7.14 -10.53 -0.56
N ILE A 114 -6.29 -11.46 -0.99
CA ILE A 114 -5.00 -11.14 -1.63
C ILE A 114 -5.20 -10.87 -3.12
N ALA A 115 -4.85 -9.67 -3.55
CA ALA A 115 -4.89 -9.20 -4.93
C ALA A 115 -3.47 -8.91 -5.45
N GLY A 116 -3.14 -9.43 -6.63
CA GLY A 116 -1.85 -9.20 -7.27
C GLY A 116 -1.87 -7.98 -8.17
N PHE A 117 -0.82 -7.15 -8.16
CA PHE A 117 -0.65 -6.06 -9.12
C PHE A 117 0.69 -6.14 -9.85
N ASN A 118 0.76 -5.53 -11.04
CA ASN A 118 1.98 -5.51 -11.84
C ASN A 118 2.83 -4.29 -11.51
N MET A 119 4.10 -4.51 -11.19
CA MET A 119 5.08 -3.47 -10.90
C MET A 119 5.98 -3.15 -12.11
N LEU A 120 5.53 -3.45 -13.33
CA LEU A 120 6.29 -3.13 -14.53
C LEU A 120 6.38 -1.60 -14.68
N ALA A 121 7.60 -1.07 -14.72
CA ALA A 121 7.82 0.34 -15.02
C ALA A 121 7.43 0.62 -16.47
N ALA A 122 6.36 1.38 -16.67
CA ALA A 122 5.88 1.81 -17.97
C ALA A 122 6.45 3.21 -18.27
N GLU A 123 7.64 3.25 -18.85
CA GLU A 123 8.37 4.45 -19.21
C GLU A 123 8.67 4.46 -20.73
N GLY A 124 9.02 5.61 -21.28
CA GLY A 124 9.36 5.79 -22.68
C GLY A 124 8.23 6.45 -23.47
N PHE A 125 7.75 5.81 -24.54
CA PHE A 125 6.70 6.39 -25.38
C PHE A 125 5.40 6.59 -24.61
N LEU A 126 4.96 7.85 -24.51
CA LEU A 126 3.83 8.27 -23.69
C LEU A 126 2.55 7.45 -23.97
N TRP A 127 2.20 7.28 -25.25
CA TRP A 127 0.99 6.53 -25.63
C TRP A 127 1.05 5.06 -25.20
N LEU A 128 2.22 4.43 -25.31
CA LEU A 128 2.41 3.04 -24.89
C LEU A 128 2.34 2.91 -23.37
N SER A 129 2.99 3.81 -22.65
CA SER A 129 2.96 3.87 -21.19
C SER A 129 1.53 4.04 -20.68
N GLN A 130 0.75 4.95 -21.28
CA GLN A 130 -0.65 5.16 -20.94
C GLN A 130 -1.50 3.90 -21.19
N GLN A 131 -1.32 3.23 -22.32
CA GLN A 131 -2.03 1.98 -22.63
C GLN A 131 -1.72 0.87 -21.63
N LEU A 132 -0.46 0.73 -21.23
CA LEU A 132 -0.04 -0.25 -20.23
C LEU A 132 -0.68 0.05 -18.86
N MET A 133 -0.69 1.32 -18.45
CA MET A 133 -1.30 1.75 -17.19
C MET A 133 -2.83 1.55 -17.19
N GLN A 134 -3.52 1.94 -18.25
CA GLN A 134 -4.97 1.73 -18.40
C GLN A 134 -5.38 0.25 -18.38
N ARG A 135 -4.51 -0.63 -18.89
CA ARG A 135 -4.74 -2.08 -18.88
C ARG A 135 -4.23 -2.78 -17.61
N HIS A 136 -3.84 -2.04 -16.59
CA HIS A 136 -3.29 -2.55 -15.32
C HIS A 136 -2.03 -3.43 -15.52
N MET A 137 -1.28 -3.19 -16.59
CA MET A 137 -0.09 -3.98 -16.94
C MET A 137 1.20 -3.34 -16.48
N GLY A 138 1.21 -2.04 -16.24
CA GLY A 138 2.37 -1.27 -15.78
C GLY A 138 1.96 -0.03 -15.01
N MET A 139 2.95 0.65 -14.43
CA MET A 139 2.79 1.88 -13.66
C MET A 139 4.03 2.75 -13.84
N PRO A 140 4.03 4.02 -13.42
CA PRO A 140 5.26 4.79 -13.28
C PRO A 140 6.27 4.02 -12.43
N ARG A 141 7.57 4.19 -12.68
CA ARG A 141 8.60 3.42 -11.96
C ARG A 141 8.36 3.44 -10.43
N PRO A 142 8.09 2.30 -9.80
CA PRO A 142 7.71 2.22 -8.40
C PRO A 142 8.94 2.35 -7.48
N ARG A 143 9.42 3.58 -7.30
CA ARG A 143 10.59 3.87 -6.45
C ARG A 143 10.26 3.82 -4.95
N ASN A 144 9.01 3.96 -4.59
CA ASN A 144 8.48 3.84 -3.23
C ASN A 144 7.08 3.24 -3.26
N VAL A 145 6.53 2.92 -2.09
CA VAL A 145 5.21 2.29 -1.96
C VAL A 145 4.05 3.22 -2.32
N LEU A 146 4.23 4.53 -2.30
CA LEU A 146 3.15 5.48 -2.63
C LEU A 146 2.79 5.45 -4.11
N ILE A 147 3.75 5.21 -5.00
CA ILE A 147 3.48 5.10 -6.45
C ILE A 147 2.52 3.95 -6.76
N PRO A 148 2.77 2.69 -6.34
CA PRO A 148 1.80 1.62 -6.52
C PRO A 148 0.49 1.88 -5.78
N SER A 149 0.51 2.52 -4.60
CA SER A 149 -0.72 2.85 -3.86
C SER A 149 -1.61 3.83 -4.62
N LEU A 150 -1.04 4.88 -5.21
CA LEU A 150 -1.74 5.82 -6.08
C LEU A 150 -2.32 5.13 -7.31
N MET A 151 -1.54 4.29 -7.98
CA MET A 151 -2.00 3.57 -9.16
C MET A 151 -3.13 2.59 -8.82
N ILE A 152 -3.05 1.91 -7.69
CA ILE A 152 -4.13 1.04 -7.20
C ILE A 152 -5.40 1.86 -6.96
N GLY A 153 -5.31 3.03 -6.32
CA GLY A 153 -6.45 3.92 -6.12
C GLY A 153 -7.11 4.34 -7.44
N ILE A 154 -6.30 4.71 -8.45
CA ILE A 154 -6.78 5.03 -9.80
C ILE A 154 -7.45 3.81 -10.46
N TRP A 155 -6.86 2.63 -10.37
CA TRP A 155 -7.41 1.40 -10.95
C TRP A 155 -8.67 0.91 -10.24
N LEU A 156 -8.83 1.25 -8.97
CA LEU A 156 -10.06 1.02 -8.21
C LEU A 156 -11.16 2.02 -8.55
N GLY A 157 -10.86 3.09 -9.32
CA GLY A 157 -11.84 4.04 -9.83
C GLY A 157 -12.20 5.18 -8.86
N TYR A 158 -11.35 5.45 -7.85
CA TYR A 158 -11.59 6.59 -6.97
C TYR A 158 -11.43 7.92 -7.73
N SER A 159 -12.40 8.82 -7.56
CA SER A 159 -12.40 10.15 -8.18
C SER A 159 -11.47 11.12 -7.45
N ARG A 160 -11.23 10.87 -6.16
CA ARG A 160 -10.34 11.67 -5.32
C ARG A 160 -9.41 10.75 -4.54
N ILE A 161 -8.11 11.07 -4.54
CA ILE A 161 -7.10 10.37 -3.76
C ILE A 161 -6.35 11.40 -2.93
N VAL A 162 -6.37 11.24 -1.63
CA VAL A 162 -5.64 12.07 -0.66
C VAL A 162 -4.48 11.25 -0.11
N VAL A 163 -3.30 11.83 -0.02
CA VAL A 163 -2.13 11.17 0.56
C VAL A 163 -1.72 11.91 1.82
N LEU A 164 -1.70 11.21 2.94
CA LEU A 164 -1.24 11.70 4.23
C LEU A 164 0.09 11.02 4.60
N GLY A 165 0.92 11.70 5.38
CA GLY A 165 2.21 11.15 5.80
C GLY A 165 3.18 10.88 4.64
N ALA A 166 3.18 11.73 3.61
CA ALA A 166 4.11 11.65 2.47
C ALA A 166 5.38 12.50 2.69
N ASP A 167 5.81 12.64 3.92
CA ASP A 167 6.97 13.46 4.28
C ASP A 167 8.27 12.86 3.73
N HIS A 168 9.06 13.67 3.07
CA HIS A 168 10.42 13.33 2.64
C HIS A 168 11.47 13.76 3.68
N SER A 169 11.20 13.49 4.96
CA SER A 169 12.04 13.91 6.09
C SER A 169 13.42 13.24 6.13
N TRP A 170 13.61 12.13 5.40
CA TRP A 170 14.89 11.44 5.32
C TRP A 170 16.04 12.31 4.78
N LEU A 171 15.74 13.34 3.97
CA LEU A 171 16.75 14.30 3.52
C LEU A 171 17.38 15.10 4.68
N LYS A 172 16.63 15.33 5.78
CA LYS A 172 17.12 16.04 6.96
C LYS A 172 18.16 15.27 7.75
N THR A 173 18.22 13.95 7.56
CA THR A 173 19.15 13.06 8.26
C THR A 173 20.38 12.71 7.41
N LEU A 174 20.44 13.17 6.16
CA LEU A 174 21.62 13.00 5.32
C LEU A 174 22.69 13.99 5.78
N SER A 175 23.80 13.47 6.24
CA SER A 175 25.05 14.21 6.44
C SER A 175 26.10 13.61 5.52
N VAL A 176 26.83 14.45 4.82
CA VAL A 176 27.99 14.03 4.02
C VAL A 176 29.22 14.34 4.85
N ASP A 177 30.01 13.34 5.17
CA ASP A 177 31.29 13.53 5.83
C ASP A 177 32.36 14.02 4.85
N ASP A 178 33.56 14.40 5.35
CA ASP A 178 34.66 14.90 4.54
C ASP A 178 35.19 13.85 3.53
N ASN A 179 34.76 12.59 3.64
CA ASN A 179 35.11 11.48 2.73
C ASN A 179 33.97 11.16 1.73
N ASN A 180 32.92 11.97 1.62
CA ASN A 180 31.75 11.77 0.77
C ASN A 180 31.03 10.43 1.00
N LYS A 181 31.00 9.95 2.23
CA LYS A 181 30.29 8.72 2.64
C LYS A 181 29.06 9.01 3.48
#